data_335bcc846a79cba2c9716e950d4d6458
#
_entry.id   335bcc846a79cba2c9716e950d4d6458
#
_cell.length_a   1.000
_cell.length_b   1.000
_cell.length_c   1.000
_cell.angle_alpha   90.00
_cell.angle_beta   90.00
_cell.angle_gamma   90.00
#
_symmetry.space_group_name_H-M   'P 1'
#
loop_
_entity.id
_entity.type
_entity.pdbx_description
1 polymer ?
#
loop_
_entity_poly.entity_id
_entity_poly.type
_entity_poly.pdbx_seq_one_letter_code
_entity_poly.pdbx_strand_id
1 'polypeptide(L)'
;MNESKAIAIIPRSTDETYELAERLSKATTISAELRGNASNVLAAIMAGAELGFAPMAALRSVHIIKGVPKLSADAMAAAVMASGKAQYFEPKGDLTHASATWVTKRVGSEREHSVTWTTEDAKRAGLVSDNHRLYPRQMLSARAKSELARSIYPDILAGVYTDEEIPRDAPAITHRDPKPANDIVDAEIVEPVADDLLDRVTAAATLEALAALKPQCSALPNGPRRTLVREAYSVKMRHFETVAKAAAVESVA
;
A
#
# COMPACT_ATOMS: atom_id res chain seq x y z
N MET A 1 -23.45 -29.10 -10.94
CA MET A 1 -22.12 -28.76 -11.45
C MET A 1 -21.20 -28.73 -10.24
N ASN A 2 -20.25 -29.66 -10.17
CA ASN A 2 -19.30 -29.77 -9.07
C ASN A 2 -18.27 -28.63 -9.21
N GLU A 3 -18.34 -27.65 -8.36
CA GLU A 3 -17.24 -26.66 -8.24
C GLU A 3 -16.02 -27.41 -7.72
N SER A 4 -15.10 -27.75 -8.59
CA SER A 4 -13.77 -28.22 -8.23
C SER A 4 -13.06 -27.03 -7.54
N LYS A 5 -13.22 -26.93 -6.22
CA LYS A 5 -12.41 -26.02 -5.41
C LYS A 5 -10.96 -26.44 -5.56
N ALA A 6 -10.21 -25.74 -6.39
CA ALA A 6 -8.77 -25.91 -6.44
C ALA A 6 -8.23 -25.72 -5.01
N ILE A 7 -7.58 -26.76 -4.49
CA ILE A 7 -6.95 -26.73 -3.16
C ILE A 7 -5.69 -25.87 -3.30
N ALA A 8 -5.82 -24.57 -3.09
CA ALA A 8 -4.67 -23.69 -2.98
C ALA A 8 -4.09 -23.84 -1.55
N ILE A 9 -2.80 -24.09 -1.43
CA ILE A 9 -2.09 -23.98 -0.15
C ILE A 9 -1.98 -22.50 0.15
N ILE A 10 -2.83 -22.03 1.05
CA ILE A 10 -2.86 -20.63 1.50
C ILE A 10 -2.32 -20.62 2.93
N PRO A 11 -1.18 -19.97 3.19
CA PRO A 11 -0.68 -19.80 4.56
C PRO A 11 -1.69 -19.06 5.42
N ARG A 12 -1.78 -19.47 6.70
CA ARG A 12 -2.77 -18.91 7.66
C ARG A 12 -2.18 -17.87 8.60
N SER A 13 -0.85 -17.77 8.64
CA SER A 13 -0.13 -16.83 9.49
C SER A 13 1.04 -16.20 8.72
N THR A 14 1.58 -15.11 9.27
CA THR A 14 2.79 -14.47 8.75
C THR A 14 3.98 -15.42 8.82
N ASP A 15 4.10 -16.20 9.89
CA ASP A 15 5.19 -17.17 10.08
C ASP A 15 5.14 -18.28 9.04
N GLU A 16 3.95 -18.86 8.80
CA GLU A 16 3.77 -19.85 7.72
C GLU A 16 4.10 -19.26 6.35
N THR A 17 3.74 -17.99 6.12
CA THR A 17 4.05 -17.31 4.87
C THR A 17 5.57 -17.09 4.72
N TYR A 18 6.24 -16.74 5.82
CA TYR A 18 7.70 -16.56 5.83
C TYR A 18 8.43 -17.89 5.59
N GLU A 19 8.03 -18.97 6.27
CA GLU A 19 8.60 -20.31 6.04
C GLU A 19 8.41 -20.77 4.58
N LEU A 20 7.22 -20.53 4.02
CA LEU A 20 6.95 -20.82 2.63
C LEU A 20 7.86 -20.00 1.71
N ALA A 21 8.01 -18.70 1.98
CA ALA A 21 8.88 -17.81 1.22
C ALA A 21 10.35 -18.25 1.28
N GLU A 22 10.82 -18.67 2.44
CA GLU A 22 12.18 -19.19 2.63
C GLU A 22 12.43 -20.45 1.79
N ARG A 23 11.49 -21.40 1.81
CA ARG A 23 11.56 -22.63 0.99
C ARG A 23 11.51 -22.31 -0.51
N LEU A 24 10.58 -21.44 -0.92
CA LEU A 24 10.40 -21.07 -2.33
C LEU A 24 11.58 -20.24 -2.87
N SER A 25 12.24 -19.42 -2.04
CA SER A 25 13.42 -18.66 -2.46
C SER A 25 14.58 -19.53 -2.96
N LYS A 26 14.65 -20.79 -2.50
CA LYS A 26 15.65 -21.78 -2.90
C LYS A 26 15.25 -22.55 -4.17
N ALA A 27 14.01 -22.39 -4.64
CA ALA A 27 13.50 -23.11 -5.82
C ALA A 27 14.02 -22.48 -7.12
N THR A 28 14.33 -23.32 -8.09
CA THR A 28 14.76 -22.88 -9.42
C THR A 28 13.60 -22.46 -10.33
N THR A 29 12.36 -22.78 -9.93
CA THR A 29 11.13 -22.51 -10.69
C THR A 29 10.59 -21.08 -10.55
N ILE A 30 11.15 -20.27 -9.64
CA ILE A 30 10.79 -18.86 -9.48
C ILE A 30 11.74 -17.96 -10.27
N SER A 31 11.33 -16.71 -10.50
CA SER A 31 12.15 -15.75 -11.26
C SER A 31 13.52 -15.52 -10.61
N ALA A 32 14.52 -15.22 -11.42
CA ALA A 32 15.88 -15.00 -10.95
C ALA A 32 15.97 -13.87 -9.90
N GLU A 33 15.12 -12.86 -10.00
CA GLU A 33 15.04 -11.69 -9.11
C GLU A 33 14.57 -12.05 -7.69
N LEU A 34 13.77 -13.10 -7.57
CA LEU A 34 13.24 -13.59 -6.28
C LEU A 34 14.13 -14.68 -5.67
N ARG A 35 14.97 -15.31 -6.49
CA ARG A 35 15.79 -16.45 -6.06
C ARG A 35 16.86 -16.03 -5.06
N GLY A 36 16.96 -16.76 -3.95
CA GLY A 36 17.90 -16.49 -2.86
C GLY A 36 17.46 -15.36 -1.92
N ASN A 37 16.33 -14.69 -2.19
CA ASN A 37 15.85 -13.57 -1.36
C ASN A 37 14.45 -13.88 -0.80
N ALA A 38 14.39 -14.46 0.39
CA ALA A 38 13.14 -14.82 1.06
C ALA A 38 12.25 -13.59 1.33
N SER A 39 12.84 -12.43 1.63
CA SER A 39 12.08 -11.20 1.89
C SER A 39 11.36 -10.70 0.63
N ASN A 40 12.01 -10.76 -0.53
CA ASN A 40 11.36 -10.41 -1.80
C ASN A 40 10.28 -11.42 -2.17
N VAL A 41 10.49 -12.71 -1.92
CA VAL A 41 9.47 -13.75 -2.12
C VAL A 41 8.27 -13.50 -1.21
N LEU A 42 8.51 -13.18 0.07
CA LEU A 42 7.47 -12.81 1.03
C LEU A 42 6.67 -11.59 0.55
N ALA A 43 7.36 -10.52 0.17
CA ALA A 43 6.73 -9.29 -0.32
C ALA A 43 5.87 -9.55 -1.58
N ALA A 44 6.36 -10.37 -2.51
CA ALA A 44 5.60 -10.74 -3.70
C ALA A 44 4.35 -11.58 -3.37
N ILE A 45 4.46 -12.53 -2.42
CA ILE A 45 3.31 -13.32 -1.96
C ILE A 45 2.27 -12.43 -1.28
N MET A 46 2.69 -11.53 -0.40
CA MET A 46 1.80 -10.63 0.32
C MET A 46 1.09 -9.66 -0.64
N ALA A 47 1.83 -9.00 -1.52
CA ALA A 47 1.25 -8.11 -2.53
C ALA A 47 0.26 -8.85 -3.46
N GLY A 48 0.55 -10.09 -3.81
CA GLY A 48 -0.37 -10.92 -4.60
C GLY A 48 -1.60 -11.35 -3.81
N ALA A 49 -1.46 -11.64 -2.51
CA ALA A 49 -2.58 -12.04 -1.65
C ALA A 49 -3.60 -10.90 -1.46
N GLU A 50 -3.16 -9.66 -1.38
CA GLU A 50 -4.02 -8.47 -1.35
C GLU A 50 -4.91 -8.36 -2.60
N LEU A 51 -4.45 -8.91 -3.73
CA LEU A 51 -5.17 -8.96 -5.00
C LEU A 51 -5.91 -10.28 -5.23
N GLY A 52 -5.94 -11.16 -4.22
CA GLY A 52 -6.61 -12.45 -4.30
C GLY A 52 -5.83 -13.57 -4.99
N PHE A 53 -4.52 -13.39 -5.24
CA PHE A 53 -3.68 -14.43 -5.84
C PHE A 53 -3.18 -15.44 -4.81
N ALA A 54 -3.25 -16.72 -5.15
CA ALA A 54 -2.55 -17.76 -4.40
C ALA A 54 -1.01 -17.57 -4.51
N PRO A 55 -0.19 -18.08 -3.56
CA PRO A 55 1.25 -17.82 -3.51
C PRO A 55 2.00 -18.04 -4.81
N MET A 56 1.76 -19.17 -5.50
CA MET A 56 2.44 -19.46 -6.77
C MET A 56 1.95 -18.58 -7.93
N ALA A 57 0.70 -18.13 -7.91
CA ALA A 57 0.19 -17.15 -8.86
C ALA A 57 0.81 -15.77 -8.60
N ALA A 58 0.92 -15.36 -7.34
CA ALA A 58 1.61 -14.15 -6.94
C ALA A 58 3.06 -14.11 -7.46
N LEU A 59 3.84 -15.17 -7.24
CA LEU A 59 5.23 -15.24 -7.69
C LEU A 59 5.42 -15.23 -9.23
N ARG A 60 4.39 -15.57 -10.00
CA ARG A 60 4.41 -15.44 -11.46
C ARG A 60 3.95 -14.07 -11.94
N SER A 61 3.17 -13.38 -11.15
CA SER A 61 2.46 -12.16 -11.53
C SER A 61 3.09 -10.89 -10.96
N VAL A 62 3.77 -11.00 -9.81
CA VAL A 62 4.43 -9.89 -9.11
C VAL A 62 5.93 -9.93 -9.38
N HIS A 63 6.46 -8.85 -9.89
CA HIS A 63 7.88 -8.64 -10.13
C HIS A 63 8.42 -7.59 -9.16
N ILE A 64 9.58 -7.83 -8.58
CA ILE A 64 10.25 -6.83 -7.71
C ILE A 64 11.23 -6.04 -8.58
N ILE A 65 10.85 -4.81 -8.95
CA ILE A 65 11.66 -3.96 -9.80
C ILE A 65 12.10 -2.73 -9.03
N LYS A 66 13.40 -2.55 -8.87
CA LYS A 66 14.00 -1.47 -8.06
C LYS A 66 13.45 -1.45 -6.62
N GLY A 67 13.22 -2.63 -6.03
CA GLY A 67 12.68 -2.78 -4.67
C GLY A 67 11.17 -2.56 -4.53
N VAL A 68 10.44 -2.35 -5.62
CA VAL A 68 8.99 -2.13 -5.62
C VAL A 68 8.26 -3.30 -6.25
N PRO A 69 7.24 -3.90 -5.59
CA PRO A 69 6.36 -4.88 -6.20
C PRO A 69 5.56 -4.27 -7.35
N LYS A 70 5.57 -4.91 -8.49
CA LYS A 70 4.84 -4.51 -9.69
C LYS A 70 4.08 -5.69 -10.28
N LEU A 71 2.98 -5.41 -10.94
CA LEU A 71 2.17 -6.41 -11.62
C LEU A 71 2.38 -6.36 -13.14
N SER A 72 2.32 -7.53 -13.77
CA SER A 72 2.14 -7.57 -15.22
C SER A 72 0.75 -7.03 -15.61
N ALA A 73 0.61 -6.51 -16.81
CA ALA A 73 -0.68 -6.03 -17.31
C ALA A 73 -1.74 -7.15 -17.34
N ASP A 74 -1.32 -8.39 -17.59
CA ASP A 74 -2.21 -9.55 -17.57
C ASP A 74 -2.68 -9.88 -16.14
N ALA A 75 -1.79 -9.74 -15.15
CA ALA A 75 -2.16 -9.93 -13.76
C ALA A 75 -3.12 -8.84 -13.26
N MET A 76 -2.96 -7.59 -13.70
CA MET A 76 -3.93 -6.52 -13.40
C MET A 76 -5.32 -6.85 -13.95
N ALA A 77 -5.42 -7.28 -15.21
CA ALA A 77 -6.68 -7.70 -15.81
C ALA A 77 -7.28 -8.91 -15.07
N ALA A 78 -6.46 -9.89 -14.70
CA ALA A 78 -6.89 -11.06 -13.93
C ALA A 78 -7.42 -10.68 -12.54
N ALA A 79 -6.76 -9.78 -11.81
CA ALA A 79 -7.22 -9.27 -10.52
C ALA A 79 -8.57 -8.55 -10.65
N VAL A 80 -8.70 -7.69 -11.67
CA VAL A 80 -9.96 -6.99 -11.97
C VAL A 80 -11.10 -7.99 -12.23
N MET A 81 -10.88 -9.00 -13.07
CA MET A 81 -11.90 -10.00 -13.37
C MET A 81 -12.23 -10.88 -12.16
N ALA A 82 -11.20 -11.30 -11.40
CA ALA A 82 -11.39 -12.11 -10.19
C ALA A 82 -12.14 -11.37 -9.07
N SER A 83 -12.06 -10.04 -9.02
CA SER A 83 -12.77 -9.21 -8.04
C SER A 83 -14.31 -9.23 -8.20
N GLY A 84 -14.82 -9.68 -9.34
CA GLY A 84 -16.24 -9.64 -9.69
C GLY A 84 -16.80 -8.23 -9.95
N LYS A 85 -15.95 -7.19 -9.97
CA LYS A 85 -16.38 -5.80 -10.24
C LYS A 85 -16.43 -5.44 -11.73
N ALA A 86 -15.86 -6.26 -12.61
CA ALA A 86 -15.95 -6.12 -14.05
C ALA A 86 -16.96 -7.14 -14.64
N GLN A 87 -17.82 -6.69 -15.54
CA GLN A 87 -18.66 -7.57 -16.33
C GLN A 87 -17.82 -8.31 -17.38
N TYR A 88 -16.88 -7.60 -17.99
CA TYR A 88 -15.88 -8.10 -18.93
C TYR A 88 -14.65 -7.18 -18.92
N PHE A 89 -13.54 -7.73 -19.39
CA PHE A 89 -12.29 -7.02 -19.61
C PHE A 89 -11.59 -7.71 -20.79
N GLU A 90 -11.72 -7.16 -21.99
CA GLU A 90 -11.39 -7.86 -23.23
C GLU A 90 -10.86 -6.92 -24.32
N PRO A 91 -10.16 -7.44 -25.35
CA PRO A 91 -9.77 -6.65 -26.50
C PRO A 91 -10.97 -6.28 -27.34
N LYS A 92 -10.98 -5.08 -27.91
CA LYS A 92 -11.99 -4.61 -28.89
C LYS A 92 -11.40 -4.62 -30.29
N GLY A 93 -11.89 -5.52 -31.11
CA GLY A 93 -11.37 -5.75 -32.47
C GLY A 93 -10.00 -6.44 -32.48
N ASP A 94 -9.29 -6.29 -33.59
CA ASP A 94 -8.00 -6.95 -33.78
C ASP A 94 -6.86 -6.20 -33.08
N LEU A 95 -6.04 -6.96 -32.37
CA LEU A 95 -4.77 -6.46 -31.85
C LEU A 95 -3.73 -6.51 -32.98
N THR A 96 -3.29 -5.35 -33.43
CA THR A 96 -2.37 -5.20 -34.55
C THR A 96 -0.98 -4.74 -34.09
N HIS A 97 -0.02 -4.67 -35.02
CA HIS A 97 1.28 -4.04 -34.75
C HIS A 97 1.19 -2.52 -34.66
N ALA A 98 0.10 -1.91 -35.15
CA ALA A 98 -0.10 -0.46 -35.16
C ALA A 98 -0.94 0.03 -33.97
N SER A 99 -1.88 -0.78 -33.49
CA SER A 99 -2.79 -0.39 -32.40
C SER A 99 -3.33 -1.59 -31.61
N ALA A 100 -3.66 -1.33 -30.36
CA ALA A 100 -4.37 -2.25 -29.48
C ALA A 100 -5.45 -1.49 -28.70
N THR A 101 -6.69 -1.96 -28.76
CA THR A 101 -7.81 -1.41 -28.00
C THR A 101 -8.31 -2.45 -27.00
N TRP A 102 -8.49 -2.03 -25.76
CA TRP A 102 -9.11 -2.83 -24.70
C TRP A 102 -10.33 -2.12 -24.15
N VAL A 103 -11.32 -2.91 -23.77
CA VAL A 103 -12.60 -2.40 -23.24
C VAL A 103 -12.96 -3.12 -21.95
N THR A 104 -13.72 -2.42 -21.13
CA THR A 104 -14.25 -2.98 -19.89
C THR A 104 -15.57 -2.28 -19.51
N LYS A 105 -16.39 -2.98 -18.75
CA LYS A 105 -17.60 -2.44 -18.15
C LYS A 105 -17.67 -2.86 -16.69
N ARG A 106 -17.84 -1.91 -15.77
CA ARG A 106 -18.05 -2.22 -14.35
C ARG A 106 -19.43 -2.81 -14.11
N VAL A 107 -19.52 -3.74 -13.17
CA VAL A 107 -20.79 -4.24 -12.66
C VAL A 107 -21.56 -3.07 -12.03
N GLY A 108 -22.85 -2.92 -12.41
CA GLY A 108 -23.70 -1.83 -11.95
C GLY A 108 -23.53 -0.51 -12.69
N SER A 109 -22.67 -0.45 -13.72
CA SER A 109 -22.52 0.74 -14.60
C SER A 109 -23.09 0.45 -15.98
N GLU A 110 -23.74 1.43 -16.59
CA GLU A 110 -24.17 1.35 -18.00
C GLU A 110 -23.05 1.76 -18.97
N ARG A 111 -21.98 2.38 -18.45
CA ARG A 111 -20.91 2.92 -19.28
C ARG A 111 -19.84 1.87 -19.60
N GLU A 112 -19.55 1.67 -20.88
CA GLU A 112 -18.35 1.00 -21.37
C GLU A 112 -17.17 1.98 -21.36
N HIS A 113 -16.01 1.50 -20.98
CA HIS A 113 -14.76 2.25 -21.01
C HIS A 113 -13.78 1.55 -21.94
N SER A 114 -13.03 2.34 -22.72
CA SER A 114 -12.03 1.82 -23.65
C SER A 114 -10.75 2.63 -23.61
N VAL A 115 -9.64 1.96 -23.83
CA VAL A 115 -8.33 2.57 -24.01
C VAL A 115 -7.69 1.98 -25.26
N THR A 116 -7.17 2.85 -26.11
CA THR A 116 -6.44 2.48 -27.33
C THR A 116 -5.01 3.01 -27.20
N TRP A 117 -4.05 2.15 -27.48
CA TRP A 117 -2.65 2.52 -27.64
C TRP A 117 -2.21 2.27 -29.08
N THR A 118 -1.58 3.28 -29.67
CA THR A 118 -0.98 3.22 -31.00
C THR A 118 0.54 3.21 -30.95
N THR A 119 1.17 2.85 -32.06
CA THR A 119 2.64 2.95 -32.18
C THR A 119 3.14 4.40 -32.01
N GLU A 120 2.33 5.39 -32.46
CA GLU A 120 2.63 6.81 -32.26
C GLU A 120 2.58 7.20 -30.79
N ASP A 121 1.58 6.70 -30.04
CA ASP A 121 1.49 6.97 -28.60
C ASP A 121 2.69 6.38 -27.86
N ALA A 122 3.10 5.16 -28.21
CA ALA A 122 4.29 4.54 -27.65
C ALA A 122 5.57 5.36 -27.92
N LYS A 123 5.75 5.84 -29.15
CA LYS A 123 6.88 6.72 -29.50
C LYS A 123 6.85 8.02 -28.73
N ARG A 124 5.68 8.67 -28.64
CA ARG A 124 5.49 9.93 -27.89
C ARG A 124 5.78 9.76 -26.40
N ALA A 125 5.44 8.61 -25.83
CA ALA A 125 5.74 8.25 -24.46
C ALA A 125 7.20 7.78 -24.23
N GLY A 126 8.06 7.77 -25.27
CA GLY A 126 9.44 7.31 -25.17
C GLY A 126 9.61 5.80 -25.02
N LEU A 127 8.57 5.01 -25.31
CA LEU A 127 8.57 3.55 -25.18
C LEU A 127 9.13 2.91 -26.46
N VAL A 128 10.44 3.03 -26.63
CA VAL A 128 11.16 2.56 -27.85
C VAL A 128 12.18 1.46 -27.55
N SER A 129 11.88 0.59 -26.57
CA SER A 129 12.75 -0.55 -26.27
C SER A 129 12.75 -1.60 -27.39
N ASP A 130 13.74 -2.51 -27.35
CA ASP A 130 13.79 -3.63 -28.29
C ASP A 130 12.52 -4.49 -28.24
N ASN A 131 11.90 -4.65 -27.07
CA ASN A 131 10.64 -5.37 -26.94
C ASN A 131 9.51 -4.68 -27.73
N HIS A 132 9.43 -3.34 -27.68
CA HIS A 132 8.44 -2.59 -28.47
C HIS A 132 8.67 -2.73 -29.96
N ARG A 133 9.92 -2.84 -30.38
CA ARG A 133 10.28 -3.05 -31.79
C ARG A 133 10.00 -4.47 -32.27
N LEU A 134 10.32 -5.48 -31.46
CA LEU A 134 10.17 -6.90 -31.83
C LEU A 134 8.75 -7.41 -31.63
N TYR A 135 8.05 -6.94 -30.58
CA TYR A 135 6.72 -7.42 -30.18
C TYR A 135 5.72 -6.26 -29.99
N PRO A 136 5.54 -5.38 -30.99
CA PRO A 136 4.74 -4.16 -30.82
C PRO A 136 3.30 -4.46 -30.41
N ARG A 137 2.67 -5.46 -30.98
CA ARG A 137 1.30 -5.86 -30.64
C ARG A 137 1.13 -6.20 -29.16
N GLN A 138 2.04 -7.00 -28.60
CA GLN A 138 2.01 -7.40 -27.19
C GLN A 138 2.26 -6.22 -26.28
N MET A 139 3.21 -5.36 -26.64
CA MET A 139 3.56 -4.18 -25.85
C MET A 139 2.43 -3.14 -25.84
N LEU A 140 1.83 -2.84 -27.00
CA LEU A 140 0.67 -1.95 -27.08
C LEU A 140 -0.53 -2.51 -26.30
N SER A 141 -0.78 -3.82 -26.43
CA SER A 141 -1.83 -4.50 -25.67
C SER A 141 -1.60 -4.42 -24.17
N ALA A 142 -0.37 -4.63 -23.69
CA ALA A 142 -0.02 -4.53 -22.28
C ALA A 142 -0.27 -3.10 -21.74
N ARG A 143 0.11 -2.06 -22.50
CA ARG A 143 -0.13 -0.66 -22.16
C ARG A 143 -1.61 -0.33 -22.07
N ALA A 144 -2.39 -0.70 -23.09
CA ALA A 144 -3.83 -0.47 -23.10
C ALA A 144 -4.54 -1.16 -21.91
N LYS A 145 -4.15 -2.41 -21.61
CA LYS A 145 -4.67 -3.15 -20.45
C LYS A 145 -4.36 -2.48 -19.13
N SER A 146 -3.09 -2.15 -18.88
CA SER A 146 -2.66 -1.58 -17.60
C SER A 146 -3.28 -0.20 -17.37
N GLU A 147 -3.35 0.65 -18.38
CA GLU A 147 -3.98 1.97 -18.29
C GLU A 147 -5.48 1.84 -18.03
N LEU A 148 -6.19 0.98 -18.77
CA LEU A 148 -7.62 0.75 -18.58
C LEU A 148 -7.92 0.23 -17.18
N ALA A 149 -7.14 -0.77 -16.72
CA ALA A 149 -7.32 -1.38 -15.41
C ALA A 149 -7.17 -0.34 -14.29
N ARG A 150 -6.13 0.48 -14.31
CA ARG A 150 -5.90 1.50 -13.27
C ARG A 150 -6.87 2.66 -13.33
N SER A 151 -7.24 3.10 -14.51
CA SER A 151 -8.15 4.23 -14.66
C SER A 151 -9.56 3.90 -14.17
N ILE A 152 -9.99 2.64 -14.34
CA ILE A 152 -11.37 2.25 -14.05
C ILE A 152 -11.50 1.47 -12.72
N TYR A 153 -10.44 0.78 -12.28
CA TYR A 153 -10.43 -0.06 -11.07
C TYR A 153 -9.33 0.32 -10.07
N PRO A 154 -9.16 1.61 -9.73
CA PRO A 154 -8.17 2.02 -8.74
C PRO A 154 -8.45 1.43 -7.34
N ASP A 155 -9.72 1.14 -7.07
CA ASP A 155 -10.22 0.51 -5.84
C ASP A 155 -9.86 -0.98 -5.70
N ILE A 156 -9.33 -1.60 -6.75
CA ILE A 156 -8.84 -2.98 -6.74
C ILE A 156 -7.32 -2.99 -6.74
N LEU A 157 -6.72 -2.15 -7.57
CA LEU A 157 -5.28 -2.19 -7.82
C LEU A 157 -4.45 -1.39 -6.81
N ALA A 158 -5.09 -0.58 -5.94
CA ALA A 158 -4.46 0.11 -4.80
C ALA A 158 -3.09 0.77 -5.08
N GLY A 159 -2.95 1.40 -6.26
CA GLY A 159 -1.70 2.08 -6.63
C GLY A 159 -0.57 1.18 -7.16
N VAL A 160 -0.88 -0.07 -7.49
CA VAL A 160 0.11 -0.95 -8.14
C VAL A 160 0.40 -0.49 -9.57
N TYR A 161 1.68 -0.42 -9.91
CA TYR A 161 2.16 0.02 -11.22
C TYR A 161 2.72 -1.14 -12.04
N THR A 162 2.80 -0.97 -13.38
CA THR A 162 3.57 -1.87 -14.25
C THR A 162 5.03 -1.42 -14.35
N ASP A 163 5.91 -2.32 -14.83
CA ASP A 163 7.31 -2.04 -15.05
C ASP A 163 7.56 -0.90 -16.05
N GLU A 164 6.73 -0.82 -17.07
CA GLU A 164 6.87 0.12 -18.18
C GLU A 164 6.53 1.58 -17.82
N GLU A 165 5.99 1.84 -16.63
CA GLU A 165 5.44 3.13 -16.25
C GLU A 165 6.36 3.99 -15.38
N ILE A 166 7.40 3.38 -14.83
CA ILE A 166 8.41 4.14 -14.10
C ILE A 166 9.46 4.59 -15.12
N PRO A 167 9.74 5.90 -15.21
CA PRO A 167 10.83 6.39 -16.03
C PRO A 167 12.11 5.60 -15.74
N ARG A 168 12.85 5.20 -16.78
CA ARG A 168 14.10 4.43 -16.62
C ARG A 168 15.13 5.18 -15.76
N ASP A 169 15.03 6.51 -15.73
CA ASP A 169 15.89 7.41 -14.97
C ASP A 169 15.34 7.75 -13.58
N ALA A 170 14.18 7.22 -13.19
CA ALA A 170 13.71 7.38 -11.83
C ALA A 170 14.77 6.79 -10.88
N PRO A 171 15.24 7.55 -9.87
CA PRO A 171 16.20 7.02 -8.91
C PRO A 171 15.60 5.77 -8.28
N ALA A 172 16.38 4.70 -8.22
CA ALA A 172 15.99 3.53 -7.44
C ALA A 172 15.61 4.05 -6.05
N ILE A 173 14.46 3.61 -5.52
CA ILE A 173 14.18 3.80 -4.11
C ILE A 173 15.25 2.95 -3.42
N THR A 174 16.38 3.58 -3.12
CA THR A 174 17.40 2.97 -2.29
C THR A 174 16.78 2.91 -0.88
N HIS A 175 16.09 1.81 -0.60
CA HIS A 175 16.05 1.38 0.78
C HIS A 175 17.52 1.26 1.15
N ARG A 176 18.01 2.14 2.03
CA ARG A 176 19.29 1.91 2.68
C ARG A 176 19.24 0.45 3.12
N ASP A 177 20.15 -0.37 2.57
CA ASP A 177 20.29 -1.73 3.06
C ASP A 177 20.25 -1.66 4.59
N PRO A 178 19.36 -2.38 5.25
CA PRO A 178 19.40 -2.40 6.70
C PRO A 178 20.84 -2.83 7.03
N LYS A 179 21.57 -1.96 7.75
CA LYS A 179 22.86 -2.29 8.30
C LYS A 179 22.73 -3.70 8.87
N PRO A 180 23.70 -4.61 8.62
CA PRO A 180 23.57 -5.99 9.11
C PRO A 180 23.16 -5.95 10.57
N ALA A 181 22.19 -6.78 10.91
CA ALA A 181 21.39 -6.77 12.14
C ALA A 181 22.18 -7.00 13.46
N ASN A 182 23.47 -6.73 13.48
CA ASN A 182 24.30 -6.80 14.69
C ASN A 182 24.12 -5.60 15.63
N ASP A 183 23.34 -4.57 15.19
CA ASP A 183 22.93 -3.44 16.02
C ASP A 183 21.39 -3.35 16.10
N ILE A 184 20.67 -4.47 16.02
CA ILE A 184 19.36 -4.53 16.64
C ILE A 184 19.65 -4.53 18.14
N VAL A 185 19.79 -3.33 18.70
CA VAL A 185 19.43 -3.10 20.08
C VAL A 185 18.00 -3.63 20.12
N ASP A 186 17.75 -4.70 20.86
CA ASP A 186 16.42 -5.17 21.16
C ASP A 186 15.57 -3.93 21.36
N ALA A 187 14.64 -3.69 20.44
CA ALA A 187 13.64 -2.68 20.67
C ALA A 187 12.90 -3.23 21.88
N GLU A 188 13.38 -2.81 23.04
CA GLU A 188 12.68 -2.96 24.30
C GLU A 188 11.25 -2.56 23.93
N ILE A 189 10.34 -3.53 23.99
CA ILE A 189 8.92 -3.24 23.87
C ILE A 189 8.71 -2.27 25.01
N VAL A 190 8.81 -0.97 24.69
CA VAL A 190 8.41 0.07 25.61
C VAL A 190 6.92 -0.20 25.71
N GLU A 191 6.54 -0.97 26.73
CA GLU A 191 5.16 -0.98 27.19
C GLU A 191 4.72 0.47 27.16
N PRO A 192 3.51 0.79 26.63
CA PRO A 192 3.08 2.18 26.60
C PRO A 192 3.24 2.68 28.02
N VAL A 193 4.31 3.45 28.26
CA VAL A 193 4.51 4.15 29.52
C VAL A 193 3.25 4.96 29.61
N ALA A 194 2.35 4.53 30.49
CA ALA A 194 1.15 5.25 30.82
C ALA A 194 1.58 6.70 30.92
N ASP A 195 0.97 7.59 30.16
CA ASP A 195 1.53 8.94 29.99
C ASP A 195 1.26 9.68 31.30
N ASP A 196 2.07 9.34 32.31
CA ASP A 196 1.94 9.79 33.70
C ASP A 196 1.66 11.29 33.76
N LEU A 197 2.22 12.07 32.84
CA LEU A 197 1.99 13.50 32.79
C LEU A 197 0.61 13.84 32.17
N LEU A 198 0.15 13.13 31.16
CA LEU A 198 -1.18 13.33 30.58
C LEU A 198 -2.26 12.93 31.60
N ASP A 199 -2.06 11.80 32.28
CA ASP A 199 -2.97 11.29 33.31
C ASP A 199 -3.01 12.25 34.52
N ARG A 200 -1.87 12.77 34.94
CA ARG A 200 -1.78 13.79 36.04
C ARG A 200 -2.45 15.09 35.64
N VAL A 201 -2.33 15.55 34.40
CA VAL A 201 -3.02 16.74 33.89
C VAL A 201 -4.53 16.53 33.87
N THR A 202 -4.99 15.39 33.41
CA THR A 202 -6.42 15.06 33.34
C THR A 202 -7.04 14.79 34.71
N ALA A 203 -6.29 14.23 35.65
CA ALA A 203 -6.70 13.92 36.99
C ALA A 203 -6.61 15.14 37.96
N ALA A 204 -5.98 16.25 37.55
CA ALA A 204 -5.83 17.44 38.42
C ALA A 204 -7.20 17.93 38.92
N ALA A 205 -7.40 17.88 40.21
CA ALA A 205 -8.67 18.26 40.88
C ALA A 205 -8.76 19.75 41.24
N THR A 206 -7.64 20.44 41.27
CA THR A 206 -7.59 21.87 41.63
C THR A 206 -6.74 22.67 40.66
N LEU A 207 -6.98 24.00 40.59
CA LEU A 207 -6.22 24.90 39.74
C LEU A 207 -4.74 24.95 40.14
N GLU A 208 -4.44 24.87 41.45
CA GLU A 208 -3.07 24.84 41.97
C GLU A 208 -2.31 23.59 41.56
N ALA A 209 -2.97 22.42 41.65
CA ALA A 209 -2.39 21.17 41.21
C ALA A 209 -2.10 21.17 39.68
N LEU A 210 -3.01 21.77 38.89
CA LEU A 210 -2.81 21.92 37.45
C LEU A 210 -1.66 22.92 37.16
N ALA A 211 -1.58 24.02 37.85
CA ALA A 211 -0.53 25.04 37.70
C ALA A 211 0.87 24.45 37.98
N ALA A 212 0.99 23.58 38.98
CA ALA A 212 2.24 22.90 39.34
C ALA A 212 2.78 22.00 38.22
N LEU A 213 1.93 21.53 37.31
CA LEU A 213 2.33 20.69 36.16
C LEU A 213 2.80 21.50 34.94
N LYS A 214 2.56 22.83 34.92
CA LYS A 214 2.91 23.69 33.78
C LYS A 214 4.39 23.63 33.37
N PRO A 215 5.38 23.64 34.26
CA PRO A 215 6.80 23.52 33.90
C PRO A 215 7.10 22.20 33.18
N GLN A 216 6.53 21.10 33.67
CA GLN A 216 6.71 19.76 33.10
C GLN A 216 6.10 19.66 31.68
N CYS A 217 4.90 20.23 31.46
CA CYS A 217 4.27 20.33 30.16
C CYS A 217 5.10 21.16 29.16
N SER A 218 5.78 22.21 29.66
CA SER A 218 6.61 23.09 28.82
C SER A 218 7.95 22.46 28.45
N ALA A 219 8.49 21.58 29.28
CA ALA A 219 9.77 20.90 29.09
C ALA A 219 9.71 19.76 28.06
N LEU A 220 8.51 19.33 27.64
CA LEU A 220 8.37 18.28 26.65
C LEU A 220 8.97 18.69 25.30
N PRO A 221 9.71 17.78 24.61
CA PRO A 221 10.24 18.03 23.27
C PRO A 221 9.09 18.22 22.25
N ASN A 222 9.37 18.95 21.17
CA ASN A 222 8.38 19.16 20.12
C ASN A 222 7.97 17.81 19.49
N GLY A 223 6.65 17.54 19.47
CA GLY A 223 6.11 16.29 18.91
C GLY A 223 4.64 16.09 19.29
N PRO A 224 4.01 15.01 18.80
CA PRO A 224 2.59 14.71 19.03
C PRO A 224 2.22 14.67 20.52
N ARG A 225 3.10 14.13 21.36
CA ARG A 225 2.92 14.05 22.81
C ARG A 225 2.77 15.42 23.47
N ARG A 226 3.64 16.37 23.09
CA ARG A 226 3.55 17.75 23.61
C ARG A 226 2.23 18.41 23.22
N THR A 227 1.75 18.15 22.01
CA THR A 227 0.47 18.69 21.52
C THR A 227 -0.69 18.16 22.35
N LEU A 228 -0.77 16.85 22.58
CA LEU A 228 -1.82 16.22 23.39
C LEU A 228 -1.85 16.74 24.83
N VAL A 229 -0.69 16.79 25.49
CA VAL A 229 -0.59 17.28 26.87
C VAL A 229 -0.98 18.76 26.96
N ARG A 230 -0.59 19.62 26.01
CA ARG A 230 -0.98 21.02 25.96
C ARG A 230 -2.47 21.23 25.75
N GLU A 231 -3.07 20.42 24.88
CA GLU A 231 -4.52 20.45 24.65
C GLU A 231 -5.27 20.06 25.92
N ALA A 232 -4.90 18.95 26.55
CA ALA A 232 -5.49 18.51 27.80
C ALA A 232 -5.37 19.57 28.90
N TYR A 233 -4.19 20.18 29.05
CA TYR A 233 -3.94 21.28 29.97
C TYR A 233 -4.85 22.50 29.72
N SER A 234 -4.98 22.90 28.45
CA SER A 234 -5.81 24.03 28.03
C SER A 234 -7.30 23.79 28.26
N VAL A 235 -7.77 22.56 28.04
CA VAL A 235 -9.16 22.18 28.31
C VAL A 235 -9.45 22.24 29.81
N LYS A 236 -8.55 21.69 30.63
CA LYS A 236 -8.70 21.67 32.07
C LYS A 236 -8.64 23.08 32.69
N MET A 237 -7.76 23.97 32.18
CA MET A 237 -7.71 25.36 32.58
C MET A 237 -9.03 26.09 32.35
N ARG A 238 -9.59 25.95 31.13
CA ARG A 238 -10.90 26.56 30.81
C ARG A 238 -12.02 26.06 31.71
N HIS A 239 -11.98 24.76 32.05
CA HIS A 239 -12.96 24.20 32.99
C HIS A 239 -12.91 24.89 34.37
N PHE A 240 -11.72 25.05 34.96
CA PHE A 240 -11.56 25.72 36.23
C PHE A 240 -11.93 27.21 36.19
N GLU A 241 -11.63 27.90 35.10
CA GLU A 241 -12.05 29.30 34.89
C GLU A 241 -13.59 29.44 34.83
N THR A 242 -14.24 28.47 34.18
CA THR A 242 -15.70 28.47 34.10
C THR A 242 -16.34 28.21 35.47
N VAL A 243 -15.82 27.26 36.23
CA VAL A 243 -16.29 26.93 37.56
C VAL A 243 -16.07 28.14 38.53
N ALA A 244 -14.91 28.78 38.45
CA ALA A 244 -14.61 29.96 39.28
C ALA A 244 -15.55 31.14 38.96
N LYS A 245 -15.86 31.38 37.69
CA LYS A 245 -16.85 32.39 37.28
C LYS A 245 -18.27 32.07 37.77
N ALA A 246 -18.68 30.80 37.71
CA ALA A 246 -19.99 30.41 38.23
C ALA A 246 -20.10 30.63 39.75
N ALA A 247 -19.08 30.26 40.52
CA ALA A 247 -19.03 30.44 41.93
C ALA A 247 -19.02 31.95 42.36
N ALA A 248 -18.37 32.82 41.55
CA ALA A 248 -18.36 34.24 41.78
C ALA A 248 -19.74 34.91 41.54
N VAL A 249 -20.53 34.37 40.61
CA VAL A 249 -21.90 34.86 40.35
C VAL A 249 -22.86 34.47 41.51
N GLU A 250 -22.72 33.26 42.06
CA GLU A 250 -23.53 32.79 43.20
C GLU A 250 -23.23 33.53 44.49
N SER A 251 -22.02 34.10 44.66
CA SER A 251 -21.64 34.83 45.87
C SER A 251 -22.10 36.31 45.88
N VAL A 252 -22.68 36.82 44.80
CA VAL A 252 -23.15 38.20 44.61
C VAL A 252 -24.69 38.28 44.56
N ALA A 253 -25.37 37.14 44.57
CA ALA A 253 -26.84 37.03 44.63
C ALA A 253 -27.30 36.70 46.08
#